data_27ecc4db0cffca6c0ddeea5f2ce97c4f
#
_entry.id   27ecc4db0cffca6c0ddeea5f2ce97c4f
#
_cell.length_a   1.000
_cell.length_b   1.000
_cell.length_c   1.000
_cell.angle_alpha   90.00
_cell.angle_beta   90.00
_cell.angle_gamma   90.00
#
_symmetry.space_group_name_H-M   'P 1'
#
loop_
_entity.id
_entity.type
_entity.pdbx_description
1 polymer ?
#
loop_
_entity_poly.entity_id
_entity_poly.type
_entity_poly.pdbx_seq_one_letter_code
_entity_poly.pdbx_strand_id
1 'polypeptide(L)'
;NASKITVSEIIAEISDPAIKQMFAQQYSEEAVTPDMYFGGVVENRPKLQQAYNNYFMENKLDAIVVPTTPIPARSRLLSDVNKSVELNGREADTFRTYTRNVSAASNVGLPALSIPAGLTGAGLPVGIEFVGERSQDMKLLSIGKAFESCRPDLPAPTMNRSPLRVD
;
A
#
# COMPACT_ATOMS: atom_id res chain seq x y z
N ASN A 1 0.21 5.63 -35.07
CA ASN A 1 -0.08 6.97 -34.48
C ASN A 1 -0.43 6.75 -33.02
N ALA A 2 0.55 6.82 -32.14
CA ALA A 2 0.24 6.93 -30.71
C ALA A 2 -0.39 8.32 -30.50
N SER A 3 -1.65 8.34 -30.07
CA SER A 3 -2.30 9.58 -29.62
C SER A 3 -1.42 10.19 -28.53
N LYS A 4 -0.98 11.42 -28.74
CA LYS A 4 -0.21 12.16 -27.72
C LYS A 4 -1.20 12.62 -26.65
N ILE A 5 -1.50 11.73 -25.71
CA ILE A 5 -2.28 12.08 -24.51
C ILE A 5 -1.37 12.94 -23.63
N THR A 6 -1.81 14.12 -23.28
CA THR A 6 -1.09 15.03 -22.40
C THR A 6 -1.32 14.68 -20.93
N VAL A 7 -0.40 15.07 -20.06
CA VAL A 7 -0.57 14.92 -18.61
C VAL A 7 -1.83 15.62 -18.10
N SER A 8 -2.14 16.78 -18.64
CA SER A 8 -3.36 17.54 -18.28
C SER A 8 -4.63 16.77 -18.63
N GLU A 9 -4.68 16.08 -19.77
CA GLU A 9 -5.81 15.22 -20.14
C GLU A 9 -5.92 14.04 -19.22
N ILE A 10 -4.80 13.40 -18.83
CA ILE A 10 -4.81 12.30 -17.85
C ILE A 10 -5.36 12.79 -16.49
N ILE A 11 -4.89 13.94 -16.00
CA ILE A 11 -5.36 14.50 -14.73
C ILE A 11 -6.85 14.85 -14.80
N ALA A 12 -7.33 15.36 -15.93
CA ALA A 12 -8.75 15.70 -16.12
C ALA A 12 -9.67 14.48 -15.93
N GLU A 13 -9.24 13.30 -16.39
CA GLU A 13 -10.01 12.04 -16.36
C GLU A 13 -9.91 11.29 -15.02
N ILE A 14 -9.06 11.73 -14.06
CA ILE A 14 -9.00 11.10 -12.73
C ILE A 14 -10.32 11.33 -12.01
N SER A 15 -11.03 10.25 -11.70
CA SER A 15 -12.36 10.31 -11.06
C SER A 15 -12.30 10.62 -9.56
N ASP A 16 -11.26 10.14 -8.84
CA ASP A 16 -11.09 10.40 -7.42
C ASP A 16 -10.53 11.81 -7.18
N PRO A 17 -11.26 12.69 -6.46
CA PRO A 17 -10.83 14.08 -6.26
C PRO A 17 -9.51 14.22 -5.50
N ALA A 18 -9.23 13.33 -4.54
CA ALA A 18 -7.99 13.38 -3.76
C ALA A 18 -6.78 12.99 -4.61
N ILE A 19 -6.93 11.94 -5.41
CA ILE A 19 -5.90 11.52 -6.37
C ILE A 19 -5.69 12.58 -7.45
N LYS A 20 -6.78 13.15 -7.98
CA LYS A 20 -6.71 14.24 -8.95
C LYS A 20 -5.94 15.44 -8.41
N GLN A 21 -6.24 15.87 -7.19
CA GLN A 21 -5.53 16.97 -6.52
C GLN A 21 -4.04 16.65 -6.32
N MET A 22 -3.72 15.44 -5.86
CA MET A 22 -2.34 15.01 -5.66
C MET A 22 -1.53 15.05 -6.96
N PHE A 23 -2.11 14.59 -8.08
CA PHE A 23 -1.46 14.67 -9.38
C PHE A 23 -1.34 16.11 -9.88
N ALA A 24 -2.38 16.93 -9.74
CA ALA A 24 -2.35 18.34 -10.16
C ALA A 24 -1.26 19.12 -9.40
N GLN A 25 -1.08 18.85 -8.11
CA GLN A 25 -0.05 19.48 -7.28
C GLN A 25 1.38 19.19 -7.78
N GLN A 26 1.63 17.99 -8.34
CA GLN A 26 2.96 17.66 -8.90
C GLN A 26 3.33 18.47 -10.14
N TYR A 27 2.37 19.16 -10.75
CA TYR A 27 2.54 20.01 -11.94
C TYR A 27 2.22 21.48 -11.67
N SER A 28 2.14 21.87 -10.41
CA SER A 28 1.93 23.25 -9.95
C SER A 28 3.24 23.87 -9.44
N GLU A 29 3.18 25.13 -9.03
CA GLU A 29 4.29 25.82 -8.35
C GLU A 29 4.65 25.18 -7.00
N GLU A 30 3.75 24.39 -6.41
CA GLU A 30 3.96 23.62 -5.18
C GLU A 30 4.59 22.24 -5.43
N ALA A 31 4.98 21.92 -6.67
CA ALA A 31 5.63 20.67 -7.02
C ALA A 31 6.94 20.48 -6.26
N VAL A 32 7.29 19.22 -6.04
CA VAL A 32 8.59 18.87 -5.45
C VAL A 32 9.71 19.42 -6.33
N THR A 33 10.50 20.33 -5.78
CA THR A 33 11.64 20.90 -6.50
C THR A 33 12.75 19.87 -6.72
N PRO A 34 13.65 20.05 -7.72
CA PRO A 34 14.80 19.19 -7.90
C PRO A 34 15.64 19.01 -6.63
N ASP A 35 15.85 20.09 -5.85
CA ASP A 35 16.62 20.05 -4.61
C ASP A 35 15.91 19.24 -3.52
N MET A 36 14.60 19.38 -3.38
CA MET A 36 13.80 18.55 -2.46
C MET A 36 13.84 17.08 -2.85
N TYR A 37 13.71 16.77 -4.14
CA TYR A 37 13.83 15.42 -4.65
C TYR A 37 15.22 14.84 -4.39
N PHE A 38 16.27 15.60 -4.70
CA PHE A 38 17.65 15.20 -4.46
C PHE A 38 17.91 14.92 -2.98
N GLY A 39 17.53 15.84 -2.09
CA GLY A 39 17.63 15.64 -0.64
C GLY A 39 16.86 14.41 -0.16
N GLY A 40 15.67 14.15 -0.70
CA GLY A 40 14.87 12.97 -0.38
C GLY A 40 15.56 11.66 -0.80
N VAL A 41 16.03 11.59 -2.04
CA VAL A 41 16.54 10.34 -2.63
C VAL A 41 18.00 10.09 -2.26
N VAL A 42 18.85 11.12 -2.28
CA VAL A 42 20.29 10.95 -2.10
C VAL A 42 20.72 11.05 -0.64
N GLU A 43 20.03 11.86 0.17
CA GLU A 43 20.40 12.05 1.56
C GLU A 43 19.53 11.26 2.54
N ASN A 44 18.20 11.39 2.43
CA ASN A 44 17.28 10.84 3.43
C ASN A 44 16.98 9.36 3.23
N ARG A 45 16.83 8.93 1.97
CA ARG A 45 16.58 7.51 1.68
C ARG A 45 17.71 6.60 2.16
N PRO A 46 19.02 6.89 1.95
CA PRO A 46 20.11 6.10 2.53
C PRO A 46 20.09 6.06 4.06
N LYS A 47 19.76 7.16 4.73
CA LYS A 47 19.63 7.18 6.21
C LYS A 47 18.52 6.24 6.68
N LEU A 48 17.38 6.27 6.00
CA LEU A 48 16.27 5.38 6.31
C LEU A 48 16.62 3.92 6.01
N GLN A 49 17.31 3.64 4.90
CA GLN A 49 17.84 2.30 4.59
C GLN A 49 18.77 1.79 5.68
N GLN A 50 19.68 2.64 6.17
CA GLN A 50 20.58 2.27 7.25
C GLN A 50 19.82 1.97 8.55
N ALA A 51 18.79 2.75 8.88
CA ALA A 51 17.95 2.49 10.05
C ALA A 51 17.27 1.12 9.99
N TYR A 52 16.71 0.75 8.82
CA TYR A 52 16.13 -0.58 8.63
C TYR A 52 17.16 -1.70 8.71
N ASN A 53 18.32 -1.54 8.07
CA ASN A 53 19.39 -2.52 8.14
C ASN A 53 19.84 -2.76 9.60
N ASN A 54 20.04 -1.68 10.36
CA ASN A 54 20.39 -1.78 11.78
C ASN A 54 19.29 -2.51 12.56
N TYR A 55 18.02 -2.18 12.31
CA TYR A 55 16.89 -2.82 12.98
C TYR A 55 16.83 -4.33 12.72
N PHE A 56 17.03 -4.76 11.47
CA PHE A 56 17.10 -6.18 11.12
C PHE A 56 18.28 -6.88 11.82
N MET A 57 19.48 -6.29 11.80
CA MET A 57 20.67 -6.89 12.41
C MET A 57 20.61 -6.95 13.93
N GLU A 58 20.27 -5.84 14.60
CA GLU A 58 20.25 -5.74 16.05
C GLU A 58 19.21 -6.68 16.68
N ASN A 59 18.07 -6.85 16.02
CA ASN A 59 16.99 -7.71 16.48
C ASN A 59 17.04 -9.13 15.86
N LYS A 60 18.00 -9.42 15.00
CA LYS A 60 18.16 -10.72 14.31
C LYS A 60 16.87 -11.17 13.62
N LEU A 61 16.25 -10.25 12.87
CA LEU A 61 14.97 -10.50 12.23
C LEU A 61 15.15 -11.17 10.86
N ASP A 62 14.28 -12.12 10.58
CA ASP A 62 14.12 -12.70 9.24
C ASP A 62 13.14 -11.91 8.39
N ALA A 63 12.12 -11.32 9.00
CA ALA A 63 11.15 -10.42 8.38
C ALA A 63 10.48 -9.54 9.44
N ILE A 64 9.95 -8.39 9.01
CA ILE A 64 8.99 -7.58 9.76
C ILE A 64 7.59 -7.99 9.29
N VAL A 65 6.65 -8.14 10.21
CA VAL A 65 5.29 -8.59 9.90
C VAL A 65 4.29 -7.52 10.31
N VAL A 66 3.43 -7.14 9.35
CA VAL A 66 2.37 -6.15 9.57
C VAL A 66 1.08 -6.58 8.87
N PRO A 67 -0.10 -6.12 9.28
CA PRO A 67 -1.29 -6.22 8.42
C PRO A 67 -1.03 -5.49 7.10
N THR A 68 -1.37 -6.07 5.95
CA THR A 68 -1.21 -5.40 4.64
C THR A 68 -1.92 -4.04 4.65
N THR A 69 -3.14 -4.01 5.20
CA THR A 69 -3.86 -2.76 5.48
C THR A 69 -4.34 -2.76 6.94
N PRO A 70 -4.27 -1.62 7.65
CA PRO A 70 -4.70 -1.53 9.06
C PRO A 70 -6.18 -1.81 9.29
N ILE A 71 -7.01 -1.67 8.25
CA ILE A 71 -8.46 -1.89 8.29
C ILE A 71 -8.90 -2.71 7.07
N PRO A 72 -9.98 -3.51 7.20
CA PRO A 72 -10.54 -4.28 6.09
C PRO A 72 -11.20 -3.38 5.04
N ALA A 73 -11.55 -3.97 3.89
CA ALA A 73 -12.28 -3.29 2.83
C ALA A 73 -13.59 -2.69 3.35
N ARG A 74 -13.98 -1.54 2.78
CA ARG A 74 -15.20 -0.81 3.13
C ARG A 74 -16.22 -0.87 2.00
N SER A 75 -17.48 -0.60 2.32
CA SER A 75 -18.55 -0.51 1.34
C SER A 75 -18.30 0.62 0.34
N ARG A 76 -18.50 0.34 -0.94
CA ARG A 76 -18.41 1.35 -2.03
C ARG A 76 -19.64 2.25 -2.12
N LEU A 77 -20.76 1.86 -1.47
CA LEU A 77 -22.03 2.57 -1.57
C LEU A 77 -22.10 3.85 -0.70
N LEU A 78 -21.09 4.08 0.13
CA LEU A 78 -21.04 5.26 0.98
C LEU A 78 -20.18 6.32 0.26
N SER A 79 -20.79 7.23 -0.47
CA SER A 79 -20.13 8.26 -1.27
C SER A 79 -19.21 9.20 -0.47
N ASP A 80 -19.47 9.40 0.82
CA ASP A 80 -18.64 10.25 1.70
C ASP A 80 -17.49 9.48 2.37
N VAL A 81 -17.36 8.19 2.08
CA VAL A 81 -16.41 7.28 2.72
C VAL A 81 -14.97 7.52 2.32
N ASN A 82 -14.75 8.28 1.25
CA ASN A 82 -13.41 8.43 0.68
C ASN A 82 -12.48 9.39 1.42
N LYS A 83 -13.00 10.21 2.33
CA LYS A 83 -12.19 11.22 3.01
C LYS A 83 -11.67 10.78 4.37
N SER A 84 -12.46 10.08 5.17
CA SER A 84 -12.06 9.66 6.50
C SER A 84 -12.58 8.27 6.89
N VAL A 85 -11.87 7.65 7.83
CA VAL A 85 -12.19 6.37 8.45
C VAL A 85 -12.09 6.50 9.95
N GLU A 86 -12.90 5.73 10.67
CA GLU A 86 -12.70 5.57 12.10
C GLU A 86 -11.61 4.52 12.36
N LEU A 87 -10.59 4.91 13.11
CA LEU A 87 -9.51 4.03 13.55
C LEU A 87 -9.32 4.20 15.07
N ASN A 88 -9.63 3.15 15.83
CA ASN A 88 -9.52 3.15 17.30
C ASN A 88 -10.27 4.32 17.97
N GLY A 89 -11.49 4.60 17.53
CA GLY A 89 -12.33 5.68 18.07
C GLY A 89 -11.92 7.10 17.64
N ARG A 90 -11.04 7.22 16.63
CA ARG A 90 -10.60 8.51 16.07
C ARG A 90 -10.81 8.54 14.58
N GLU A 91 -11.15 9.71 14.06
CA GLU A 91 -11.20 9.97 12.64
C GLU A 91 -9.77 10.05 12.07
N ALA A 92 -9.53 9.36 10.97
CA ALA A 92 -8.25 9.31 10.28
C ALA A 92 -8.46 9.44 8.76
N ASP A 93 -7.47 9.98 8.05
CA ASP A 93 -7.48 10.06 6.60
C ASP A 93 -7.50 8.66 5.97
N THR A 94 -8.41 8.42 5.05
CA THR A 94 -8.62 7.11 4.42
C THR A 94 -7.37 6.63 3.68
N PHE A 95 -6.81 7.46 2.80
CA PHE A 95 -5.67 7.08 1.97
C PHE A 95 -4.44 6.76 2.83
N ARG A 96 -4.11 7.64 3.77
CA ARG A 96 -2.99 7.44 4.70
C ARG A 96 -3.18 6.21 5.58
N THR A 97 -4.42 5.92 5.98
CA THR A 97 -4.72 4.72 6.77
C THR A 97 -4.46 3.45 5.97
N TYR A 98 -4.97 3.35 4.74
CA TYR A 98 -4.77 2.16 3.92
C TYR A 98 -3.32 1.96 3.46
N THR A 99 -2.56 3.04 3.23
CA THR A 99 -1.18 2.97 2.73
C THR A 99 -0.11 2.98 3.83
N ARG A 100 -0.51 3.13 5.08
CA ARG A 100 0.40 3.36 6.21
C ARG A 100 1.53 2.33 6.32
N ASN A 101 1.20 1.05 6.18
CA ASN A 101 2.16 -0.03 6.40
C ASN A 101 3.06 -0.26 5.18
N VAL A 102 2.53 -0.07 3.97
CA VAL A 102 3.25 -0.36 2.72
C VAL A 102 4.20 0.76 2.28
N SER A 103 3.98 1.99 2.73
CA SER A 103 4.77 3.15 2.30
C SER A 103 6.25 3.06 2.70
N ALA A 104 6.54 2.55 3.88
CA ALA A 104 7.90 2.49 4.41
C ALA A 104 8.77 1.56 3.58
N ALA A 105 8.33 0.33 3.34
CA ALA A 105 9.05 -0.66 2.53
C ALA A 105 9.30 -0.14 1.10
N SER A 106 8.29 0.47 0.47
CA SER A 106 8.39 1.05 -0.88
C SER A 106 9.42 2.18 -0.94
N ASN A 107 9.41 3.10 0.03
CA ASN A 107 10.34 4.24 0.07
C ASN A 107 11.80 3.82 0.25
N VAL A 108 12.03 2.74 1.00
CA VAL A 108 13.38 2.24 1.31
C VAL A 108 13.87 1.26 0.23
N GLY A 109 12.97 0.66 -0.54
CA GLY A 109 13.28 -0.37 -1.53
C GLY A 109 13.56 -1.73 -0.88
N LEU A 110 12.76 -2.07 0.14
CA LEU A 110 12.76 -3.41 0.75
C LEU A 110 11.77 -4.31 -0.01
N PRO A 111 12.07 -5.61 -0.14
CA PRO A 111 11.10 -6.56 -0.64
C PRO A 111 9.95 -6.70 0.36
N ALA A 112 8.73 -6.74 -0.16
CA ALA A 112 7.51 -6.95 0.62
C ALA A 112 6.61 -7.97 -0.06
N LEU A 113 5.99 -8.85 0.72
CA LEU A 113 5.13 -9.92 0.25
C LEU A 113 3.84 -9.92 1.06
N SER A 114 2.71 -9.63 0.40
CA SER A 114 1.39 -9.73 1.02
C SER A 114 0.76 -11.10 0.72
N ILE A 115 0.27 -11.75 1.76
CA ILE A 115 -0.32 -13.09 1.67
C ILE A 115 -1.70 -13.05 2.34
N PRO A 116 -2.71 -13.76 1.80
CA PRO A 116 -4.00 -13.91 2.47
C PRO A 116 -3.84 -14.54 3.86
N ALA A 117 -4.32 -13.85 4.90
CA ALA A 117 -4.17 -14.30 6.29
C ALA A 117 -5.45 -14.87 6.90
N GLY A 118 -6.61 -14.51 6.35
CA GLY A 118 -7.89 -14.95 6.90
C GLY A 118 -9.05 -14.10 6.44
N LEU A 119 -10.17 -14.24 7.15
CA LEU A 119 -11.37 -13.43 6.96
C LEU A 119 -11.72 -12.72 8.27
N THR A 120 -12.27 -11.52 8.16
CA THR A 120 -12.91 -10.86 9.32
C THR A 120 -14.17 -11.59 9.74
N GLY A 121 -14.73 -11.26 10.91
CA GLY A 121 -16.04 -11.77 11.33
C GLY A 121 -17.18 -11.46 10.35
N ALA A 122 -17.03 -10.44 9.50
CA ALA A 122 -17.96 -10.10 8.41
C ALA A 122 -17.65 -10.82 7.09
N GLY A 123 -16.68 -11.75 7.05
CA GLY A 123 -16.31 -12.51 5.85
C GLY A 123 -15.44 -11.74 4.85
N LEU A 124 -14.91 -10.57 5.21
CA LEU A 124 -14.00 -9.80 4.34
C LEU A 124 -12.57 -10.35 4.42
N PRO A 125 -11.88 -10.53 3.28
CA PRO A 125 -10.51 -11.02 3.27
C PRO A 125 -9.55 -10.00 3.89
N VAL A 126 -8.56 -10.51 4.61
CA VAL A 126 -7.46 -9.72 5.18
C VAL A 126 -6.12 -10.32 4.78
N GLY A 127 -5.14 -9.46 4.56
CA GLY A 127 -3.77 -9.83 4.22
C GLY A 127 -2.81 -9.56 5.37
N ILE A 128 -1.76 -10.36 5.43
CA ILE A 128 -0.56 -10.12 6.22
C ILE A 128 0.59 -9.81 5.28
N GLU A 129 1.40 -8.82 5.61
CA GLU A 129 2.57 -8.42 4.84
C GLU A 129 3.84 -8.77 5.60
N PHE A 130 4.73 -9.43 4.91
CA PHE A 130 6.10 -9.69 5.34
C PHE A 130 7.03 -8.74 4.60
N VAL A 131 7.82 -7.97 5.35
CA VAL A 131 8.84 -7.08 4.80
C VAL A 131 10.19 -7.69 5.10
N GLY A 132 10.97 -7.97 4.06
CA GLY A 132 12.29 -8.58 4.15
C GLY A 132 13.41 -7.55 4.16
N GLU A 133 14.61 -8.02 4.50
CA GLU A 133 15.84 -7.25 4.32
C GLU A 133 16.11 -7.01 2.83
N ARG A 134 16.79 -5.93 2.51
CA ARG A 134 17.10 -5.55 1.13
C ARG A 134 17.83 -6.67 0.39
N SER A 135 17.41 -6.96 -0.83
CA SER A 135 17.95 -8.01 -1.71
C SER A 135 17.75 -9.45 -1.19
N GLN A 136 16.87 -9.64 -0.19
CA GLN A 136 16.54 -10.96 0.36
C GLN A 136 15.19 -11.48 -0.15
N ASP A 137 14.85 -11.19 -1.41
CA ASP A 137 13.57 -11.56 -2.03
C ASP A 137 13.29 -13.07 -1.95
N MET A 138 14.29 -13.89 -2.25
CA MET A 138 14.15 -15.36 -2.20
C MET A 138 13.91 -15.90 -0.78
N LYS A 139 14.55 -15.29 0.22
CA LYS A 139 14.31 -15.61 1.63
C LYS A 139 12.87 -15.26 2.00
N LEU A 140 12.41 -14.09 1.58
CA LEU A 140 11.05 -13.62 1.85
C LEU A 140 9.99 -14.53 1.20
N LEU A 141 10.19 -14.96 -0.04
CA LEU A 141 9.33 -15.93 -0.71
C LEU A 141 9.30 -17.29 0.02
N SER A 142 10.43 -17.73 0.57
CA SER A 142 10.50 -18.96 1.36
C SER A 142 9.71 -18.84 2.68
N ILE A 143 9.79 -17.69 3.36
CA ILE A 143 8.98 -17.37 4.54
C ILE A 143 7.50 -17.39 4.19
N GLY A 144 7.12 -16.71 3.09
CA GLY A 144 5.74 -16.69 2.62
C GLY A 144 5.19 -18.08 2.33
N LYS A 145 5.96 -18.93 1.65
CA LYS A 145 5.58 -20.32 1.38
C LYS A 145 5.40 -21.13 2.67
N ALA A 146 6.28 -20.95 3.65
CA ALA A 146 6.17 -21.60 4.95
C ALA A 146 4.89 -21.15 5.67
N PHE A 147 4.58 -19.84 5.66
CA PHE A 147 3.36 -19.31 6.24
C PHE A 147 2.10 -19.89 5.57
N GLU A 148 2.06 -19.96 4.24
CA GLU A 148 0.95 -20.55 3.49
C GLU A 148 0.71 -22.02 3.87
N SER A 149 1.78 -22.76 4.14
CA SER A 149 1.68 -24.18 4.53
C SER A 149 1.14 -24.38 5.97
N CYS A 150 1.24 -23.35 6.81
CA CYS A 150 0.83 -23.41 8.22
C CYS A 150 -0.54 -22.79 8.49
N ARG A 151 -1.06 -21.95 7.57
CA ARG A 151 -2.36 -21.31 7.72
C ARG A 151 -3.50 -22.26 7.33
N PRO A 152 -4.71 -22.11 7.91
CA PRO A 152 -5.90 -22.80 7.41
C PRO A 152 -6.21 -22.48 5.95
N ASP A 153 -6.81 -23.43 5.25
CA ASP A 153 -7.34 -23.17 3.91
C ASP A 153 -8.40 -22.07 3.95
N LEU A 154 -8.28 -21.12 3.04
CA LEU A 154 -9.25 -20.06 2.86
C LEU A 154 -10.24 -20.43 1.75
N PRO A 155 -11.54 -20.14 1.94
CA PRO A 155 -12.51 -20.41 0.90
C PRO A 155 -12.19 -19.62 -0.36
N ALA A 156 -12.42 -20.22 -1.52
CA ALA A 156 -12.33 -19.50 -2.79
C ALA A 156 -13.34 -18.33 -2.81
N PRO A 157 -12.99 -17.20 -3.43
CA PRO A 157 -13.92 -16.09 -3.57
C PRO A 157 -15.18 -16.53 -4.34
N THR A 158 -16.36 -16.31 -3.76
CA THR A 158 -17.62 -16.49 -4.47
C THR A 158 -17.82 -15.32 -5.41
N MET A 159 -17.62 -15.54 -6.71
CA MET A 159 -17.95 -14.57 -7.75
C MET A 159 -19.47 -14.49 -7.88
N ASN A 160 -20.15 -13.63 -7.13
CA ASN A 160 -21.52 -13.25 -7.44
C ASN A 160 -21.49 -12.50 -8.77
N ARG A 161 -21.81 -13.20 -9.88
CA ARG A 161 -22.04 -12.60 -11.18
C ARG A 161 -23.43 -11.93 -11.19
N SER A 162 -23.62 -10.90 -10.37
CA SER A 162 -24.66 -9.92 -10.67
C SER A 162 -24.24 -9.20 -11.95
N PRO A 163 -25.07 -9.17 -12.99
CA PRO A 163 -24.73 -8.40 -14.18
C PRO A 163 -24.46 -6.96 -13.75
N LEU A 164 -23.29 -6.44 -14.12
CA LEU A 164 -23.01 -5.02 -14.00
C LEU A 164 -24.16 -4.29 -14.71
N ARG A 165 -25.06 -3.65 -13.96
CA ARG A 165 -25.92 -2.64 -14.53
C ARG A 165 -24.98 -1.49 -14.91
N VAL A 166 -24.73 -1.37 -16.19
CA VAL A 166 -24.20 -0.18 -16.83
C VAL A 166 -25.43 0.69 -17.08
N ASP A 167 -25.71 1.62 -16.17
CA ASP A 167 -26.66 2.72 -16.40
C ASP A 167 -25.84 3.93 -16.92
#